data_a28d5820a9cc2152f4d7eabcbb736468
#
_entry.id   a28d5820a9cc2152f4d7eabcbb736468
#
_cell.length_a   1.000
_cell.length_b   1.000
_cell.length_c   1.000
_cell.angle_alpha   90.00
_cell.angle_beta   90.00
_cell.angle_gamma   90.00
#
_symmetry.space_group_name_H-M   'P 1'
#
loop_
_entity.id
_entity.type
_entity.pdbx_description
1 polymer ?
#
loop_
_entity_poly.entity_id
_entity_poly.type
_entity_poly.pdbx_seq_one_letter_code
_entity_poly.pdbx_strand_id
1 'polypeptide(L)'
;RSRGLGDVYKRQIDHLPGERDTTHFSTENASGSTSQAANVMEALESQASLLLIDEDTSATNFMIRDGRMQRLIAPEKEPITPFSNKVKALYDDHNVSTILIVGGSGDYFDVADQVLMMDEYVLRDVTQQAKDIAQLDGYQRRLSSHYQFGHIPSRIPLRASFNQKGKRDRFKAKGLNVVTYGKETIHISGLEQLVDDSQTQGLAMMLSYVKNELLDDKSTIVELTNCLYQRIEKHGLDVISNHHGHPGHLALPRKQEFIATLNRY
;
A
#
# COMPACT_ATOMS: atom_id res chain seq x y z
N ARG A 1 11.43 -1.79 -6.56
CA ARG A 1 12.29 -1.95 -5.37
C ARG A 1 11.51 -1.52 -4.15
N SER A 2 11.00 -2.46 -3.34
CA SER A 2 10.54 -2.16 -1.99
C SER A 2 11.74 -2.08 -1.08
N ARG A 3 12.21 -0.90 -0.75
CA ARG A 3 13.32 -0.71 0.20
C ARG A 3 12.77 -0.30 1.55
N GLY A 4 13.14 -1.03 2.60
CA GLY A 4 12.91 -0.62 3.98
C GLY A 4 11.57 -1.01 4.60
N LEU A 5 10.90 -2.04 4.12
CA LEU A 5 9.64 -2.57 4.69
C LEU A 5 9.85 -3.57 5.84
N GLY A 6 11.04 -3.63 6.41
CA GLY A 6 11.50 -4.72 7.26
C GLY A 6 10.66 -5.03 8.48
N ASP A 7 10.29 -4.04 9.28
CA ASP A 7 9.49 -4.27 10.51
C ASP A 7 8.05 -4.66 10.23
N VAL A 8 7.57 -4.24 9.08
CA VAL A 8 6.22 -4.43 8.61
C VAL A 8 6.00 -5.83 8.09
N TYR A 9 6.99 -6.37 7.36
CA TYR A 9 6.97 -7.75 6.88
C TYR A 9 7.01 -8.78 8.01
N LYS A 10 7.73 -8.51 9.09
CA LYS A 10 7.82 -9.43 10.24
C LYS A 10 6.46 -9.84 10.80
N ARG A 11 5.42 -9.03 10.64
CA ARG A 11 4.10 -9.29 11.23
C ARG A 11 3.08 -9.86 10.25
N GLN A 12 3.35 -9.77 8.94
CA GLN A 12 2.59 -10.49 7.91
C GLN A 12 3.35 -11.69 7.35
N ILE A 13 4.66 -11.76 7.56
CA ILE A 13 5.54 -12.87 7.20
C ILE A 13 6.27 -13.29 8.46
N ASP A 14 5.56 -13.85 9.43
CA ASP A 14 6.12 -14.19 10.75
C ASP A 14 7.12 -15.34 10.71
N HIS A 15 7.16 -16.14 9.63
CA HIS A 15 7.94 -17.38 9.58
C HIS A 15 8.62 -17.63 8.24
N LEU A 16 9.65 -16.83 7.91
CA LEU A 16 10.52 -17.22 6.80
C LEU A 16 11.42 -18.40 7.21
N PRO A 17 11.53 -19.45 6.38
CA PRO A 17 12.47 -20.53 6.64
C PRO A 17 13.89 -20.00 6.81
N GLY A 18 14.53 -20.29 7.94
CA GLY A 18 15.92 -19.96 8.22
C GLY A 18 16.15 -18.67 9.01
N GLU A 19 15.19 -18.22 9.84
CA GLU A 19 15.34 -17.06 10.75
C GLU A 19 15.84 -15.77 10.04
N ARG A 20 15.49 -15.58 8.77
CA ARG A 20 15.91 -14.40 8.03
C ARG A 20 15.26 -13.16 8.60
N ASP A 21 16.10 -12.24 9.02
CA ASP A 21 15.64 -10.91 9.43
C ASP A 21 14.98 -10.18 8.26
N THR A 22 13.69 -9.89 8.38
CA THR A 22 12.91 -9.16 7.37
C THR A 22 12.96 -7.65 7.57
N THR A 23 13.68 -7.15 8.59
CA THR A 23 13.78 -5.72 8.92
C THR A 23 14.32 -4.88 7.75
N HIS A 24 15.17 -5.46 6.91
CA HIS A 24 15.74 -4.81 5.74
C HIS A 24 15.41 -5.54 4.44
N PHE A 25 14.23 -6.20 4.41
CA PHE A 25 13.82 -6.94 3.22
C PHE A 25 13.66 -6.01 2.01
N SER A 26 14.34 -6.35 0.95
CA SER A 26 14.24 -5.70 -0.36
C SER A 26 14.35 -6.76 -1.44
N THR A 27 13.45 -6.74 -2.40
CA THR A 27 13.45 -7.66 -3.54
C THR A 27 12.98 -6.99 -4.82
N GLU A 28 13.51 -7.44 -5.95
CA GLU A 28 13.03 -7.05 -7.28
C GLU A 28 12.05 -8.10 -7.84
N ASN A 29 11.96 -9.27 -7.22
CA ASN A 29 11.14 -10.41 -7.64
C ASN A 29 10.31 -10.94 -6.47
N ALA A 30 9.40 -10.12 -5.95
CA ALA A 30 8.44 -10.55 -4.95
C ALA A 30 7.33 -11.40 -5.57
N SER A 31 6.82 -12.39 -4.84
CA SER A 31 5.56 -13.04 -5.21
C SER A 31 4.39 -12.06 -5.17
N GLY A 32 3.29 -12.36 -5.84
CA GLY A 32 2.08 -11.51 -5.81
C GLY A 32 1.59 -11.25 -4.38
N SER A 33 1.58 -12.28 -3.52
CA SER A 33 1.17 -12.15 -2.11
C SER A 33 2.10 -11.24 -1.32
N THR A 34 3.40 -11.35 -1.55
CA THR A 34 4.41 -10.49 -0.90
C THR A 34 4.28 -9.03 -1.36
N SER A 35 4.06 -8.82 -2.67
CA SER A 35 3.87 -7.48 -3.24
C SER A 35 2.60 -6.82 -2.71
N GLN A 36 1.50 -7.58 -2.61
CA GLN A 36 0.23 -7.06 -2.11
C GLN A 36 0.30 -6.73 -0.62
N ALA A 37 0.93 -7.58 0.20
CA ALA A 37 1.19 -7.28 1.60
C ALA A 37 1.99 -5.99 1.77
N ALA A 38 3.05 -5.80 0.95
CA ALA A 38 3.83 -4.57 0.94
C ALA A 38 2.99 -3.34 0.58
N ASN A 39 2.15 -3.43 -0.46
CA ASN A 39 1.28 -2.33 -0.87
C ASN A 39 0.28 -1.93 0.23
N VAL A 40 -0.30 -2.90 0.95
CA VAL A 40 -1.18 -2.60 2.08
C VAL A 40 -0.42 -1.81 3.15
N MET A 41 0.79 -2.24 3.49
CA MET A 41 1.57 -1.55 4.52
C MET A 41 2.03 -0.15 4.08
N GLU A 42 2.39 0.04 2.81
CA GLU A 42 2.68 1.36 2.26
C GLU A 42 1.43 2.27 2.27
N ALA A 43 0.25 1.71 2.00
CA ALA A 43 -1.01 2.45 2.13
C ALA A 43 -1.27 2.90 3.57
N LEU A 44 -1.03 2.02 4.55
CA LEU A 44 -1.17 2.34 5.96
C LEU A 44 -0.15 3.39 6.42
N GLU A 45 1.11 3.28 6.00
CA GLU A 45 2.12 4.31 6.26
C GLU A 45 1.71 5.66 5.66
N SER A 46 1.06 5.65 4.49
CA SER A 46 0.53 6.86 3.86
C SER A 46 -0.77 7.38 4.49
N GLN A 47 -1.16 6.84 5.64
CA GLN A 47 -2.36 7.22 6.40
C GLN A 47 -3.67 6.96 5.65
N ALA A 48 -3.75 5.89 4.85
CA ALA A 48 -5.01 5.46 4.28
C ALA A 48 -6.01 5.09 5.38
N SER A 49 -7.20 5.66 5.31
CA SER A 49 -8.32 5.35 6.23
C SER A 49 -9.29 4.32 5.66
N LEU A 50 -9.12 3.98 4.38
CA LEU A 50 -9.96 3.02 3.65
C LEU A 50 -9.10 2.25 2.66
N LEU A 51 -9.26 0.91 2.65
CA LEU A 51 -8.74 0.02 1.63
C LEU A 51 -9.89 -0.48 0.74
N LEU A 52 -9.71 -0.39 -0.57
CA LEU A 52 -10.59 -0.98 -1.57
C LEU A 52 -9.84 -2.16 -2.20
N ILE A 53 -10.36 -3.35 -2.06
CA ILE A 53 -9.68 -4.58 -2.50
C ILE A 53 -10.66 -5.43 -3.30
N ASP A 54 -10.21 -5.86 -4.46
CA ASP A 54 -10.92 -6.79 -5.35
C ASP A 54 -10.24 -8.17 -5.29
N GLU A 55 -11.01 -9.22 -4.95
CA GLU A 55 -10.51 -10.59 -4.85
C GLU A 55 -9.93 -11.08 -6.18
N ASP A 56 -10.59 -10.78 -7.30
CA ASP A 56 -10.21 -11.28 -8.62
C ASP A 56 -8.84 -10.78 -9.08
N THR A 57 -8.44 -9.60 -8.63
CA THR A 57 -7.15 -8.98 -8.94
C THR A 57 -6.11 -9.19 -7.85
N SER A 58 -6.49 -9.85 -6.76
CA SER A 58 -5.67 -10.05 -5.58
C SER A 58 -4.95 -11.41 -5.58
N ALA A 59 -3.83 -11.47 -4.86
CA ALA A 59 -3.13 -12.73 -4.65
C ALA A 59 -3.91 -13.61 -3.66
N THR A 60 -4.36 -14.77 -4.10
CA THR A 60 -5.21 -15.69 -3.32
C THR A 60 -4.62 -15.99 -1.94
N ASN A 61 -3.32 -16.33 -1.86
CA ASN A 61 -2.66 -16.64 -0.59
C ASN A 61 -2.54 -15.47 0.37
N PHE A 62 -2.64 -14.24 -0.13
CA PHE A 62 -2.72 -13.05 0.69
C PHE A 62 -4.14 -12.86 1.23
N MET A 63 -5.14 -13.07 0.39
CA MET A 63 -6.54 -12.81 0.75
C MET A 63 -7.07 -13.80 1.77
N ILE A 64 -6.91 -15.08 1.47
CA ILE A 64 -7.52 -16.19 2.23
C ILE A 64 -6.58 -17.38 2.35
N ARG A 65 -6.88 -18.25 3.30
CA ARG A 65 -6.30 -19.58 3.39
C ARG A 65 -7.43 -20.59 3.51
N ASP A 66 -7.54 -21.47 2.53
CA ASP A 66 -8.50 -22.57 2.58
C ASP A 66 -8.36 -23.42 3.83
N GLY A 67 -9.48 -23.77 4.46
CA GLY A 67 -9.48 -24.51 5.73
C GLY A 67 -8.82 -25.90 5.66
N ARG A 68 -8.79 -26.53 4.49
CA ARG A 68 -8.08 -27.80 4.30
C ARG A 68 -6.58 -27.59 4.29
N MET A 69 -6.14 -26.51 3.62
CA MET A 69 -4.73 -26.10 3.61
C MET A 69 -4.23 -25.71 5.00
N GLN A 70 -5.06 -25.04 5.82
CA GLN A 70 -4.70 -24.73 7.22
C GLN A 70 -4.54 -25.97 8.10
N ARG A 71 -5.22 -27.07 7.79
CA ARG A 71 -5.06 -28.36 8.49
C ARG A 71 -3.83 -29.12 8.02
N LEU A 72 -3.46 -28.96 6.75
CA LEU A 72 -2.31 -29.65 6.16
C LEU A 72 -0.98 -29.00 6.52
N ILE A 73 -0.96 -27.68 6.55
CA ILE A 73 0.25 -26.90 6.80
C ILE A 73 0.10 -26.15 8.11
N ALA A 74 1.01 -26.40 9.04
CA ALA A 74 1.02 -25.75 10.33
C ALA A 74 1.23 -24.21 10.16
N PRO A 75 0.54 -23.37 10.97
CA PRO A 75 0.63 -21.91 10.85
C PRO A 75 2.06 -21.37 10.89
N GLU A 76 2.93 -22.02 11.67
CA GLU A 76 4.34 -21.63 11.84
C GLU A 76 5.19 -21.84 10.58
N LYS A 77 4.66 -22.60 9.61
CA LYS A 77 5.32 -22.83 8.32
C LYS A 77 4.79 -21.91 7.21
N GLU A 78 3.79 -21.10 7.53
CA GLU A 78 3.17 -20.18 6.59
C GLU A 78 3.85 -18.82 6.65
N PRO A 79 4.49 -18.38 5.56
CA PRO A 79 5.21 -17.10 5.56
C PRO A 79 4.30 -15.89 5.56
N ILE A 80 3.03 -16.04 5.15
CA ILE A 80 2.08 -14.94 4.99
C ILE A 80 0.83 -15.19 5.83
N THR A 81 0.48 -14.24 6.69
CA THR A 81 -0.79 -14.25 7.39
C THR A 81 -1.89 -13.77 6.44
N PRO A 82 -2.96 -14.55 6.20
CA PRO A 82 -4.06 -14.13 5.34
C PRO A 82 -4.69 -12.82 5.81
N PHE A 83 -5.04 -11.95 4.87
CA PHE A 83 -5.67 -10.66 5.15
C PHE A 83 -6.98 -10.81 5.92
N SER A 84 -7.75 -11.85 5.60
CA SER A 84 -8.97 -12.19 6.33
C SER A 84 -8.77 -12.36 7.84
N ASN A 85 -7.58 -12.74 8.31
CA ASN A 85 -7.25 -12.82 9.75
C ASN A 85 -6.86 -11.48 10.37
N LYS A 86 -6.50 -10.48 9.54
CA LYS A 86 -5.97 -9.18 9.97
C LYS A 86 -6.96 -8.04 9.78
N VAL A 87 -7.97 -8.20 8.90
CA VAL A 87 -8.87 -7.11 8.51
C VAL A 87 -9.61 -6.49 9.71
N LYS A 88 -10.04 -7.32 10.66
CA LYS A 88 -10.72 -6.81 11.87
C LYS A 88 -9.76 -6.07 12.79
N ALA A 89 -8.57 -6.62 13.04
CA ALA A 89 -7.54 -5.96 13.83
C ALA A 89 -7.07 -4.64 13.18
N LEU A 90 -7.08 -4.56 11.86
CA LEU A 90 -6.77 -3.32 11.15
C LEU A 90 -7.76 -2.20 11.47
N TYR A 91 -9.04 -2.54 11.57
CA TYR A 91 -10.05 -1.58 12.00
C TYR A 91 -9.94 -1.26 13.50
N ASP A 92 -9.84 -2.27 14.35
CA ASP A 92 -9.83 -2.12 15.80
C ASP A 92 -8.59 -1.35 16.31
N ASP A 93 -7.41 -1.60 15.72
CA ASP A 93 -6.14 -1.01 16.18
C ASP A 93 -5.82 0.33 15.47
N HIS A 94 -6.23 0.48 14.19
CA HIS A 94 -5.82 1.61 13.35
C HIS A 94 -6.98 2.41 12.76
N ASN A 95 -8.23 2.01 13.02
CA ASN A 95 -9.43 2.66 12.50
C ASN A 95 -9.44 2.76 10.96
N VAL A 96 -8.91 1.73 10.28
CA VAL A 96 -8.89 1.63 8.82
C VAL A 96 -10.01 0.71 8.37
N SER A 97 -10.95 1.25 7.63
CA SER A 97 -12.05 0.51 7.01
C SER A 97 -11.57 -0.27 5.78
N THR A 98 -12.27 -1.35 5.45
CA THR A 98 -11.99 -2.13 4.24
C THR A 98 -13.28 -2.43 3.51
N ILE A 99 -13.30 -2.20 2.19
CA ILE A 99 -14.35 -2.67 1.30
C ILE A 99 -13.74 -3.73 0.39
N LEU A 100 -14.33 -4.92 0.42
CA LEU A 100 -13.89 -6.07 -0.37
C LEU A 100 -14.94 -6.39 -1.42
N ILE A 101 -14.51 -6.60 -2.65
CA ILE A 101 -15.33 -7.22 -3.69
C ILE A 101 -14.91 -8.70 -3.72
N VAL A 102 -15.87 -9.60 -3.47
CA VAL A 102 -15.61 -11.03 -3.30
C VAL A 102 -16.53 -11.82 -4.22
N GLY A 103 -15.97 -12.70 -5.03
CA GLY A 103 -16.73 -13.57 -5.91
C GLY A 103 -16.69 -15.04 -5.50
N GLY A 104 -15.63 -15.48 -4.85
CA GLY A 104 -15.35 -16.89 -4.60
C GLY A 104 -15.18 -17.30 -3.13
N SER A 105 -14.97 -16.36 -2.21
CA SER A 105 -14.65 -16.69 -0.83
C SER A 105 -15.69 -16.23 0.18
N GLY A 106 -16.30 -17.17 0.89
CA GLY A 106 -17.14 -16.92 2.05
C GLY A 106 -16.38 -16.66 3.36
N ASP A 107 -15.05 -16.74 3.36
CA ASP A 107 -14.21 -16.59 4.56
C ASP A 107 -14.33 -15.23 5.25
N TYR A 108 -14.80 -14.23 4.52
CA TYR A 108 -15.02 -12.88 5.07
C TYR A 108 -16.36 -12.71 5.79
N PHE A 109 -17.30 -13.64 5.66
CA PHE A 109 -18.62 -13.53 6.33
C PHE A 109 -18.51 -13.48 7.84
N ASP A 110 -17.50 -14.15 8.41
CA ASP A 110 -17.25 -14.17 9.86
C ASP A 110 -16.79 -12.81 10.42
N VAL A 111 -16.11 -12.01 9.59
CA VAL A 111 -15.44 -10.77 10.01
C VAL A 111 -16.07 -9.51 9.44
N ALA A 112 -16.98 -9.63 8.46
CA ALA A 112 -17.65 -8.50 7.86
C ALA A 112 -18.70 -7.90 8.79
N ASP A 113 -18.71 -6.58 8.93
CA ASP A 113 -19.78 -5.86 9.63
C ASP A 113 -21.03 -5.78 8.76
N GLN A 114 -20.86 -5.62 7.45
CA GLN A 114 -21.93 -5.56 6.45
C GLN A 114 -21.58 -6.40 5.23
N VAL A 115 -22.55 -7.16 4.73
CA VAL A 115 -22.46 -7.94 3.49
C VAL A 115 -23.55 -7.50 2.52
N LEU A 116 -23.11 -7.01 1.36
CA LEU A 116 -23.97 -6.55 0.28
C LEU A 116 -23.83 -7.50 -0.90
N MET A 117 -24.94 -7.94 -1.46
CA MET A 117 -24.99 -8.81 -2.63
C MET A 117 -25.55 -8.06 -3.83
N MET A 118 -24.89 -8.19 -4.98
CA MET A 118 -25.46 -7.75 -6.25
C MET A 118 -26.31 -8.89 -6.82
N ASP A 119 -27.61 -8.70 -6.87
CA ASP A 119 -28.59 -9.62 -7.43
C ASP A 119 -29.25 -8.95 -8.65
N GLU A 120 -28.95 -9.42 -9.87
CA GLU A 120 -29.46 -8.84 -11.12
C GLU A 120 -29.32 -7.29 -11.17
N TYR A 121 -28.13 -6.77 -10.82
CA TYR A 121 -27.80 -5.33 -10.73
C TYR A 121 -28.54 -4.58 -9.62
N VAL A 122 -29.23 -5.26 -8.70
CA VAL A 122 -29.85 -4.66 -7.51
C VAL A 122 -29.02 -4.97 -6.29
N LEU A 123 -28.63 -3.93 -5.54
CA LEU A 123 -27.90 -4.08 -4.30
C LEU A 123 -28.84 -4.50 -3.17
N ARG A 124 -28.53 -5.62 -2.49
CA ARG A 124 -29.30 -6.16 -1.37
C ARG A 124 -28.40 -6.32 -0.15
N ASP A 125 -28.88 -5.91 1.00
CA ASP A 125 -28.24 -6.25 2.28
C ASP A 125 -28.57 -7.68 2.67
N VAL A 126 -27.56 -8.53 2.73
CA VAL A 126 -27.66 -9.95 3.11
C VAL A 126 -26.81 -10.27 4.33
N THR A 127 -26.49 -9.27 5.14
CA THR A 127 -25.59 -9.37 6.29
C THR A 127 -26.03 -10.49 7.25
N GLN A 128 -27.30 -10.53 7.62
CA GLN A 128 -27.79 -11.57 8.54
C GLN A 128 -27.71 -12.96 7.93
N GLN A 129 -28.09 -13.09 6.66
CA GLN A 129 -28.02 -14.36 5.94
C GLN A 129 -26.58 -14.89 5.85
N ALA A 130 -25.60 -14.02 5.57
CA ALA A 130 -24.20 -14.39 5.52
C ALA A 130 -23.66 -14.86 6.89
N LYS A 131 -24.06 -14.18 7.97
CA LYS A 131 -23.72 -14.60 9.35
C LYS A 131 -24.34 -15.94 9.74
N ASP A 132 -25.60 -16.17 9.36
CA ASP A 132 -26.26 -17.44 9.62
C ASP A 132 -25.57 -18.60 8.88
N ILE A 133 -25.17 -18.40 7.63
CA ILE A 133 -24.38 -19.37 6.84
C ILE A 133 -23.05 -19.68 7.51
N ALA A 134 -22.31 -18.64 7.92
CA ALA A 134 -21.01 -18.80 8.59
C ALA A 134 -21.13 -19.61 9.90
N GLN A 135 -22.24 -19.46 10.62
CA GLN A 135 -22.50 -20.24 11.85
C GLN A 135 -22.88 -21.71 11.55
N LEU A 136 -23.61 -21.97 10.46
CA LEU A 136 -24.06 -23.33 10.10
C LEU A 136 -22.90 -24.23 9.63
N ASP A 137 -21.91 -23.68 8.94
CA ASP A 137 -20.80 -24.46 8.42
C ASP A 137 -19.88 -25.06 9.48
N GLY A 138 -20.07 -24.71 10.76
CA GLY A 138 -19.32 -25.28 11.89
C GLY A 138 -17.80 -25.12 11.76
N TYR A 139 -17.36 -24.44 10.69
CA TYR A 139 -15.98 -24.05 10.50
C TYR A 139 -15.70 -22.93 11.51
N GLN A 140 -15.43 -23.36 12.75
CA GLN A 140 -14.82 -22.45 13.70
C GLN A 140 -13.46 -22.08 13.13
N ARG A 141 -13.45 -20.99 12.35
CA ARG A 141 -12.21 -20.32 12.03
C ARG A 141 -11.47 -20.19 13.36
N ARG A 142 -10.29 -20.76 13.44
CA ARG A 142 -9.36 -20.43 14.51
C ARG A 142 -8.93 -18.96 14.29
N LEU A 143 -9.89 -18.07 14.49
CA LEU A 143 -9.56 -16.68 14.77
C LEU A 143 -8.77 -16.79 16.06
N SER A 144 -7.47 -16.78 15.95
CA SER A 144 -6.66 -16.55 17.14
C SER A 144 -7.18 -15.21 17.67
N SER A 145 -7.80 -15.25 18.84
CA SER A 145 -8.54 -14.18 19.48
C SER A 145 -7.71 -12.92 19.75
N HIS A 146 -6.49 -12.81 19.22
CA HIS A 146 -5.53 -11.76 19.53
C HIS A 146 -4.59 -11.42 18.36
N TYR A 147 -5.07 -11.37 17.11
CA TYR A 147 -4.28 -10.73 16.08
C TYR A 147 -4.31 -9.21 16.26
N GLN A 148 -3.35 -8.69 17.00
CA GLN A 148 -3.02 -7.27 16.88
C GLN A 148 -2.46 -7.03 15.48
N PHE A 149 -2.88 -5.95 14.83
CA PHE A 149 -2.28 -5.59 13.54
C PHE A 149 -0.81 -5.19 13.72
N GLY A 150 -0.51 -4.54 14.83
CA GLY A 150 0.80 -4.10 15.22
C GLY A 150 1.12 -2.67 14.79
N HIS A 151 2.37 -2.24 15.02
CA HIS A 151 2.82 -0.89 14.71
C HIS A 151 3.02 -0.69 13.21
N ILE A 152 2.54 0.42 12.66
CA ILE A 152 2.82 0.87 11.30
C ILE A 152 4.09 1.71 11.38
N PRO A 153 5.19 1.32 10.71
CA PRO A 153 6.43 2.09 10.76
C PRO A 153 6.26 3.42 10.02
N SER A 154 6.99 4.41 10.48
CA SER A 154 7.13 5.70 9.80
C SER A 154 8.57 5.87 9.36
N ARG A 155 8.81 5.78 8.04
CA ARG A 155 10.16 5.83 7.47
C ARG A 155 10.65 7.25 7.28
N ILE A 156 11.96 7.44 7.42
CA ILE A 156 12.65 8.71 7.20
C ILE A 156 13.48 8.59 5.93
N PRO A 157 13.15 9.30 4.84
CA PRO A 157 13.97 9.30 3.63
C PRO A 157 15.27 10.07 3.89
N LEU A 158 16.39 9.47 3.53
CA LEU A 158 17.71 10.05 3.76
C LEU A 158 18.21 10.76 2.50
N ARG A 159 18.83 11.94 2.67
CA ARG A 159 19.50 12.69 1.57
C ARG A 159 20.52 11.84 0.85
N ALA A 160 21.24 10.98 1.56
CA ALA A 160 22.23 10.08 0.99
C ALA A 160 21.64 9.12 -0.06
N SER A 161 20.35 8.75 0.06
CA SER A 161 19.66 7.91 -0.91
C SER A 161 19.45 8.60 -2.26
N PHE A 162 19.48 9.94 -2.30
CA PHE A 162 19.24 10.75 -3.50
C PHE A 162 20.54 11.25 -4.15
N ASN A 163 21.69 10.70 -3.80
CA ASN A 163 22.97 11.10 -4.35
C ASN A 163 23.26 10.42 -5.70
N GLN A 164 22.90 11.08 -6.80
CA GLN A 164 23.35 10.72 -8.14
C GLN A 164 24.50 11.66 -8.55
N LYS A 165 25.70 11.11 -8.78
CA LYS A 165 26.86 11.90 -9.22
C LYS A 165 26.66 12.35 -10.67
N GLY A 166 26.68 13.67 -10.95
CA GLY A 166 26.79 14.26 -12.28
C GLY A 166 25.58 15.06 -12.78
N LYS A 167 25.61 15.47 -14.07
CA LYS A 167 24.58 16.30 -14.75
C LYS A 167 23.17 15.69 -14.83
N ARG A 168 22.96 14.46 -14.36
CA ARG A 168 21.69 13.72 -14.43
C ARG A 168 20.90 13.73 -13.14
N ASP A 169 21.19 14.66 -12.25
CA ASP A 169 20.55 14.80 -10.93
C ASP A 169 19.17 15.48 -11.03
N ARG A 170 18.30 14.93 -11.87
CA ARG A 170 16.94 15.43 -12.07
C ARG A 170 15.95 14.27 -12.22
N PHE A 171 14.79 14.40 -11.59
CA PHE A 171 13.65 13.56 -11.87
C PHE A 171 12.99 13.99 -13.18
N LYS A 172 12.59 13.01 -14.01
CA LYS A 172 11.90 13.24 -15.27
C LYS A 172 10.79 12.22 -15.46
N ALA A 173 9.60 12.71 -15.78
CA ALA A 173 8.51 11.86 -16.23
C ALA A 173 8.76 11.35 -17.65
N LYS A 174 8.36 10.10 -17.92
CA LYS A 174 8.33 9.50 -19.26
C LYS A 174 6.98 8.83 -19.46
N GLY A 175 6.04 9.58 -20.04
CA GLY A 175 4.65 9.17 -20.15
C GLY A 175 4.02 8.94 -18.77
N LEU A 176 2.93 8.20 -18.74
CA LEU A 176 2.11 7.99 -17.55
C LEU A 176 2.79 7.13 -16.46
N ASN A 177 3.61 6.15 -16.87
CA ASN A 177 3.98 5.01 -16.03
C ASN A 177 5.42 5.01 -15.50
N VAL A 178 6.21 6.03 -15.82
CA VAL A 178 7.63 6.02 -15.50
C VAL A 178 8.13 7.39 -15.05
N VAL A 179 8.85 7.39 -13.94
CA VAL A 179 9.71 8.51 -13.53
C VAL A 179 11.16 8.02 -13.54
N THR A 180 12.09 8.80 -14.08
CA THR A 180 13.52 8.49 -14.09
C THR A 180 14.29 9.47 -13.22
N TYR A 181 15.32 8.95 -12.51
CA TYR A 181 16.25 9.77 -11.75
C TYR A 181 17.68 9.24 -11.97
N GLY A 182 18.49 10.01 -12.65
CA GLY A 182 19.82 9.58 -13.04
C GLY A 182 19.78 8.37 -13.96
N LYS A 183 20.26 7.21 -13.46
CA LYS A 183 20.19 5.91 -14.13
C LYS A 183 19.04 5.04 -13.64
N GLU A 184 18.40 5.43 -12.56
CA GLU A 184 17.31 4.66 -11.97
C GLU A 184 16.01 4.92 -12.72
N THR A 185 15.19 3.88 -12.81
CA THR A 185 13.86 3.93 -13.41
C THR A 185 12.85 3.54 -12.35
N ILE A 186 11.90 4.42 -12.06
CA ILE A 186 10.83 4.21 -11.11
C ILE A 186 9.59 3.84 -11.91
N HIS A 187 9.19 2.58 -11.82
CA HIS A 187 7.97 2.07 -12.46
C HIS A 187 6.77 2.34 -11.58
N ILE A 188 5.80 3.10 -12.10
CA ILE A 188 4.57 3.51 -11.39
C ILE A 188 3.30 3.03 -12.09
N SER A 189 3.41 2.08 -13.01
CA SER A 189 2.26 1.48 -13.73
C SER A 189 1.22 0.84 -12.82
N GLY A 190 1.59 0.44 -11.60
CA GLY A 190 0.65 -0.08 -10.60
C GLY A 190 -0.08 1.00 -9.79
N LEU A 191 0.10 2.30 -10.10
CA LEU A 191 -0.65 3.39 -9.50
C LEU A 191 -1.82 3.77 -10.42
N GLU A 192 -2.88 2.98 -10.36
CA GLU A 192 -4.03 3.06 -11.27
C GLU A 192 -4.79 4.40 -11.21
N GLN A 193 -4.58 5.18 -10.16
CA GLN A 193 -5.18 6.51 -9.99
C GLN A 193 -4.45 7.61 -10.77
N LEU A 194 -3.31 7.29 -11.37
CA LEU A 194 -2.65 8.16 -12.33
C LEU A 194 -3.28 7.93 -13.70
N VAL A 195 -4.01 8.91 -14.18
CA VAL A 195 -4.80 8.82 -15.43
C VAL A 195 -4.31 9.75 -16.52
N ASP A 196 -3.39 10.66 -16.20
CA ASP A 196 -2.87 11.67 -17.13
C ASP A 196 -1.37 11.91 -16.91
N ASP A 197 -0.62 12.11 -17.99
CA ASP A 197 0.81 12.36 -17.98
C ASP A 197 1.20 13.59 -17.15
N SER A 198 0.33 14.58 -17.05
CA SER A 198 0.54 15.78 -16.24
C SER A 198 0.67 15.47 -14.75
N GLN A 199 0.00 14.40 -14.26
CA GLN A 199 0.16 13.93 -12.89
C GLN A 199 1.55 13.31 -12.68
N THR A 200 2.04 12.53 -13.65
CA THR A 200 3.41 11.96 -13.58
C THR A 200 4.48 13.05 -13.66
N GLN A 201 4.23 14.09 -14.45
CA GLN A 201 5.10 15.27 -14.47
C GLN A 201 5.07 15.99 -13.13
N GLY A 202 3.88 16.13 -12.52
CA GLY A 202 3.72 16.66 -11.17
C GLY A 202 4.55 15.85 -10.16
N LEU A 203 4.45 14.51 -10.18
CA LEU A 203 5.26 13.63 -9.31
C LEU A 203 6.76 13.87 -9.47
N ALA A 204 7.26 13.97 -10.70
CA ALA A 204 8.69 14.22 -10.94
C ALA A 204 9.14 15.59 -10.37
N MET A 205 8.32 16.62 -10.50
CA MET A 205 8.60 17.95 -9.92
C MET A 205 8.52 17.93 -8.39
N MET A 206 7.52 17.26 -7.81
CA MET A 206 7.36 17.09 -6.37
C MET A 206 8.54 16.34 -5.75
N LEU A 207 9.00 15.25 -6.37
CA LEU A 207 10.21 14.52 -5.93
C LEU A 207 11.45 15.40 -5.99
N SER A 208 11.60 16.19 -7.05
CA SER A 208 12.71 17.16 -7.18
C SER A 208 12.66 18.21 -6.08
N TYR A 209 11.48 18.72 -5.79
CA TYR A 209 11.27 19.73 -4.76
C TYR A 209 11.57 19.18 -3.36
N VAL A 210 11.03 18.00 -3.03
CA VAL A 210 11.29 17.35 -1.74
C VAL A 210 12.78 17.10 -1.56
N LYS A 211 13.46 16.56 -2.58
CA LYS A 211 14.89 16.32 -2.54
C LYS A 211 15.69 17.58 -2.25
N ASN A 212 15.38 18.69 -2.91
CA ASN A 212 16.19 19.90 -2.85
C ASN A 212 15.85 20.79 -1.64
N GLU A 213 14.57 20.83 -1.23
CA GLU A 213 14.05 21.84 -0.32
C GLU A 213 13.56 21.29 1.02
N LEU A 214 13.16 20.01 1.08
CA LEU A 214 12.48 19.48 2.26
C LEU A 214 13.26 18.40 3.00
N LEU A 215 14.09 17.60 2.33
CA LEU A 215 14.84 16.51 2.98
C LEU A 215 15.76 17.09 4.07
N ASP A 216 15.60 16.55 5.28
CA ASP A 216 16.36 16.99 6.47
C ASP A 216 16.98 15.82 7.26
N ASP A 217 16.80 14.57 6.78
CA ASP A 217 17.25 13.33 7.43
C ASP A 217 16.59 13.07 8.81
N LYS A 218 15.46 13.70 9.08
CA LYS A 218 14.72 13.61 10.35
C LYS A 218 13.23 13.45 10.17
N SER A 219 12.66 14.17 9.21
CA SER A 219 11.23 14.17 8.95
C SER A 219 10.82 12.86 8.27
N THR A 220 9.70 12.32 8.71
CA THR A 220 9.11 11.12 8.14
C THR A 220 8.54 11.39 6.74
N ILE A 221 8.31 10.32 5.96
CA ILE A 221 7.67 10.42 4.63
C ILE A 221 6.36 11.20 4.71
N VAL A 222 5.56 10.95 5.75
CA VAL A 222 4.26 11.62 5.95
C VAL A 222 4.42 13.10 6.25
N GLU A 223 5.35 13.46 7.14
CA GLU A 223 5.62 14.86 7.48
C GLU A 223 6.14 15.65 6.28
N LEU A 224 7.08 15.09 5.52
CA LEU A 224 7.57 15.70 4.27
C LEU A 224 6.43 15.88 3.25
N THR A 225 5.59 14.86 3.09
CA THR A 225 4.44 14.92 2.17
C THR A 225 3.46 15.99 2.61
N ASN A 226 3.11 16.04 3.88
CA ASN A 226 2.19 17.05 4.41
C ASN A 226 2.76 18.47 4.23
N CYS A 227 4.04 18.67 4.52
CA CYS A 227 4.70 19.96 4.29
C CYS A 227 4.66 20.37 2.80
N LEU A 228 4.95 19.44 1.89
CA LEU A 228 4.88 19.67 0.45
C LEU A 228 3.47 20.11 0.02
N TYR A 229 2.45 19.35 0.42
CA TYR A 229 1.06 19.65 0.03
C TYR A 229 0.55 20.94 0.62
N GLN A 230 0.90 21.29 1.85
CA GLN A 230 0.60 22.59 2.46
C GLN A 230 1.23 23.75 1.66
N ARG A 231 2.45 23.59 1.18
CA ARG A 231 3.10 24.60 0.33
C ARG A 231 2.41 24.74 -1.02
N ILE A 232 2.02 23.62 -1.63
CA ILE A 232 1.28 23.63 -2.90
C ILE A 232 -0.11 24.26 -2.70
N GLU A 233 -0.81 23.95 -1.63
CA GLU A 233 -2.12 24.54 -1.31
C GLU A 233 -2.03 26.07 -1.15
N LYS A 234 -0.98 26.54 -0.49
CA LYS A 234 -0.77 27.96 -0.23
C LYS A 234 -0.30 28.75 -1.46
N HIS A 235 0.54 28.17 -2.30
CA HIS A 235 1.25 28.89 -3.37
C HIS A 235 0.94 28.36 -4.78
N GLY A 236 0.09 27.34 -4.91
CA GLY A 236 -0.17 26.67 -6.18
C GLY A 236 0.97 25.74 -6.61
N LEU A 237 0.80 25.13 -7.78
CA LEU A 237 1.81 24.25 -8.39
C LEU A 237 3.08 25.01 -8.82
N ASP A 238 3.03 26.34 -8.87
CA ASP A 238 4.21 27.17 -9.18
C ASP A 238 5.35 26.93 -8.20
N VAL A 239 5.06 26.57 -6.94
CA VAL A 239 6.08 26.34 -5.90
C VAL A 239 7.01 25.17 -6.24
N ILE A 240 6.53 24.18 -6.97
CA ILE A 240 7.32 23.02 -7.41
C ILE A 240 7.84 23.15 -8.84
N SER A 241 7.40 24.18 -9.58
CA SER A 241 7.77 24.40 -10.98
C SER A 241 9.16 25.04 -11.08
N ASN A 242 9.96 24.56 -12.04
CA ASN A 242 11.22 25.20 -12.40
C ASN A 242 11.05 26.41 -13.30
N HIS A 243 9.84 26.72 -13.72
CA HIS A 243 9.50 27.83 -14.61
C HIS A 243 8.54 28.78 -13.91
N HIS A 244 8.89 30.08 -13.93
CA HIS A 244 7.96 31.12 -13.49
C HIS A 244 6.86 31.29 -14.54
N GLY A 245 5.62 31.16 -14.12
CA GLY A 245 4.46 31.24 -14.96
C GLY A 245 3.58 29.98 -14.83
N HIS A 246 2.39 30.03 -15.36
CA HIS A 246 1.37 29.00 -15.21
C HIS A 246 1.88 27.60 -15.59
N PRO A 247 2.04 26.65 -14.65
CA PRO A 247 2.49 25.30 -14.95
C PRO A 247 1.34 24.46 -15.53
N GLY A 248 0.75 24.90 -16.63
CA GLY A 248 -0.43 24.28 -17.26
C GLY A 248 -0.23 22.85 -17.73
N HIS A 249 0.99 22.34 -17.64
CA HIS A 249 1.34 20.94 -17.93
C HIS A 249 1.45 20.08 -16.69
N LEU A 250 1.18 20.61 -15.49
CA LEU A 250 1.23 19.88 -14.24
C LEU A 250 -0.17 19.67 -13.67
N ALA A 251 -0.45 18.47 -13.20
CA ALA A 251 -1.62 18.17 -12.37
C ALA A 251 -1.16 17.60 -11.02
N LEU A 252 -1.92 17.92 -9.96
CA LEU A 252 -1.62 17.47 -8.62
C LEU A 252 -2.11 16.02 -8.43
N PRO A 253 -1.22 15.04 -8.21
CA PRO A 253 -1.61 13.70 -7.76
C PRO A 253 -2.04 13.74 -6.30
N ARG A 254 -2.68 12.67 -5.80
CA ARG A 254 -2.98 12.55 -4.37
C ARG A 254 -1.69 12.25 -3.57
N LYS A 255 -1.75 12.46 -2.25
CA LYS A 255 -0.62 12.16 -1.35
C LYS A 255 -0.17 10.71 -1.44
N GLN A 256 -1.13 9.78 -1.60
CA GLN A 256 -0.88 8.35 -1.71
C GLN A 256 -0.02 8.01 -2.93
N GLU A 257 -0.30 8.57 -4.10
CA GLU A 257 0.50 8.35 -5.31
C GLU A 257 1.90 8.94 -5.17
N PHE A 258 2.03 10.09 -4.51
CA PHE A 258 3.33 10.68 -4.24
C PHE A 258 4.17 9.78 -3.30
N ILE A 259 3.61 9.35 -2.17
CA ILE A 259 4.28 8.46 -1.22
C ILE A 259 4.62 7.12 -1.89
N ALA A 260 3.68 6.54 -2.63
CA ALA A 260 3.89 5.29 -3.34
C ALA A 260 4.99 5.41 -4.41
N THR A 261 5.13 6.55 -5.08
CA THR A 261 6.22 6.81 -6.03
C THR A 261 7.55 6.94 -5.31
N LEU A 262 7.59 7.65 -4.18
CA LEU A 262 8.78 7.77 -3.35
C LEU A 262 9.26 6.41 -2.83
N ASN A 263 8.33 5.53 -2.44
CA ASN A 263 8.62 4.18 -1.97
C ASN A 263 9.21 3.26 -3.06
N ARG A 264 8.96 3.55 -4.32
CA ARG A 264 9.48 2.79 -5.46
C ARG A 264 10.86 3.26 -5.93
N TYR A 265 11.32 4.38 -5.44
CA TYR A 265 12.67 4.89 -5.61
C TYR A 265 13.60 4.24 -4.59
#